data_9190bd5208aed464162fbafc3e3a3537
#
_entry.id   9190bd5208aed464162fbafc3e3a3537
#
_cell.length_a   1.000
_cell.length_b   1.000
_cell.length_c   1.000
_cell.angle_alpha   90.00
_cell.angle_beta   90.00
_cell.angle_gamma   90.00
#
_symmetry.space_group_name_H-M   'P 1'
#
loop_
_entity.id
_entity.type
_entity.pdbx_description
1 polymer ?
#
loop_
_entity_poly.entity_id
_entity_poly.type
_entity_poly.pdbx_seq_one_letter_code
_entity_poly.pdbx_strand_id
1 'polypeptide(L)'
;MVSSFGRVISLKREVRNTHCSYRVVGQHILTPNKNTSRPKYIRYSYHLYKNKRNRKSITAHRIVATAFIPNPNNYPDIDHIDGNPLNNNVHNLRWCNQVMNMNNPITRKRLSNSKTGKLNTKKSMPVVRIGNDGMIETFPSVMEAYRNGYNHSSILKCCKHKMHTHKGCKWMFLSDYENLTSKSKNDICQTSD
;
A
#
# COMPACT_ATOMS: atom_id res chain seq x y z
N MET A 1 -30.06 9.87 11.26
CA MET A 1 -29.28 10.98 11.83
C MET A 1 -27.86 10.55 12.07
N VAL A 2 -26.94 11.48 12.09
CA VAL A 2 -25.50 11.23 12.41
C VAL A 2 -25.02 12.19 13.49
N SER A 3 -24.11 11.73 14.34
CA SER A 3 -23.42 12.59 15.31
C SER A 3 -22.11 13.12 14.75
N SER A 4 -21.59 14.20 15.31
CA SER A 4 -20.27 14.78 15.00
C SER A 4 -19.08 13.81 15.21
N PHE A 5 -19.29 12.70 15.91
CA PHE A 5 -18.31 11.62 16.13
C PHE A 5 -18.48 10.43 15.18
N GLY A 6 -19.36 10.51 14.19
CA GLY A 6 -19.57 9.44 13.20
C GLY A 6 -20.47 8.29 13.65
N ARG A 7 -21.17 8.42 14.77
CA ARG A 7 -22.23 7.47 15.15
C ARG A 7 -23.50 7.74 14.35
N VAL A 8 -24.11 6.69 13.81
CA VAL A 8 -25.31 6.78 12.97
C VAL A 8 -26.49 6.18 13.69
N ILE A 9 -27.60 6.90 13.70
CA ILE A 9 -28.87 6.49 14.34
C ILE A 9 -29.91 6.30 13.23
N SER A 10 -30.53 5.13 13.23
CA SER A 10 -31.75 4.88 12.45
C SER A 10 -32.94 5.46 13.22
N LEU A 11 -33.71 6.31 12.58
CA LEU A 11 -34.92 6.88 13.17
C LEU A 11 -36.04 5.84 13.24
N LYS A 12 -36.98 6.05 14.17
CA LYS A 12 -38.25 5.32 14.21
C LYS A 12 -38.95 5.46 12.85
N ARG A 13 -39.39 4.34 12.30
CA ARG A 13 -40.06 4.30 10.99
C ARG A 13 -41.04 3.13 10.90
N GLU A 14 -42.08 3.31 10.09
CA GLU A 14 -42.98 2.24 9.72
C GLU A 14 -42.39 1.48 8.50
N VAL A 15 -42.38 0.18 8.56
CA VAL A 15 -41.95 -0.69 7.49
C VAL A 15 -43.08 -1.62 7.11
N ARG A 16 -43.47 -1.62 5.84
CA ARG A 16 -44.48 -2.51 5.31
C ARG A 16 -43.98 -3.95 5.35
N ASN A 17 -44.78 -4.82 5.94
CA ASN A 17 -44.53 -6.25 5.94
C ASN A 17 -45.08 -6.91 4.65
N THR A 18 -44.71 -8.17 4.39
CA THR A 18 -45.10 -8.92 3.19
C THR A 18 -46.60 -9.18 3.08
N HIS A 19 -47.37 -9.09 4.17
CA HIS A 19 -48.80 -9.35 4.24
C HIS A 19 -49.65 -8.09 4.46
N CYS A 20 -49.35 -7.00 3.74
CA CYS A 20 -50.11 -5.74 3.81
C CYS A 20 -50.19 -5.07 5.21
N SER A 21 -49.47 -5.61 6.22
CA SER A 21 -49.36 -5.03 7.55
C SER A 21 -48.13 -4.12 7.67
N TYR A 22 -48.21 -3.13 8.56
CA TYR A 22 -47.06 -2.28 8.91
C TYR A 22 -46.51 -2.67 10.26
N ARG A 23 -45.17 -2.69 10.37
CA ARG A 23 -44.51 -2.80 11.67
C ARG A 23 -43.72 -1.54 11.93
N VAL A 24 -43.69 -1.12 13.18
CA VAL A 24 -42.88 -0.01 13.65
C VAL A 24 -41.50 -0.54 14.00
N VAL A 25 -40.47 0.01 13.36
CA VAL A 25 -39.06 -0.23 13.74
C VAL A 25 -38.64 0.95 14.63
N GLY A 26 -38.31 0.66 15.85
CA GLY A 26 -37.84 1.67 16.83
C GLY A 26 -36.53 2.35 16.42
N GLN A 27 -36.26 3.46 17.04
CA GLN A 27 -34.98 4.14 16.91
C GLN A 27 -33.86 3.26 17.49
N HIS A 28 -32.74 3.14 16.77
CA HIS A 28 -31.57 2.39 17.24
C HIS A 28 -30.26 2.90 16.62
N ILE A 29 -29.16 2.74 17.35
CA ILE A 29 -27.83 3.06 16.83
C ILE A 29 -27.42 1.94 15.85
N LEU A 30 -27.00 2.33 14.64
CA LEU A 30 -26.52 1.40 13.66
C LEU A 30 -25.13 0.85 14.03
N THR A 31 -24.98 -0.46 13.94
CA THR A 31 -23.68 -1.10 14.10
C THR A 31 -22.89 -1.03 12.80
N PRO A 32 -21.61 -0.69 12.84
CA PRO A 32 -20.75 -0.75 11.66
C PRO A 32 -20.62 -2.16 11.10
N ASN A 33 -20.37 -2.25 9.80
CA ASN A 33 -20.08 -3.53 9.16
C ASN A 33 -18.78 -4.14 9.70
N LYS A 34 -18.86 -5.33 10.29
CA LYS A 34 -17.71 -6.06 10.84
C LYS A 34 -16.94 -6.84 9.77
N ASN A 35 -17.58 -7.22 8.68
CA ASN A 35 -17.03 -8.11 7.66
C ASN A 35 -16.42 -7.33 6.49
N THR A 36 -15.25 -6.74 6.70
CA THR A 36 -14.43 -6.25 5.60
C THR A 36 -13.04 -6.85 5.75
N SER A 37 -12.57 -7.51 4.71
CA SER A 37 -11.21 -8.04 4.60
C SER A 37 -10.12 -6.97 4.74
N ARG A 38 -10.52 -5.69 4.79
CA ARG A 38 -9.66 -4.53 5.04
C ARG A 38 -10.42 -3.52 5.90
N PRO A 39 -10.36 -3.63 7.25
CA PRO A 39 -11.10 -2.75 8.17
C PRO A 39 -10.45 -1.35 8.29
N LYS A 40 -10.07 -0.76 7.16
CA LYS A 40 -9.43 0.57 7.14
C LYS A 40 -10.41 1.70 7.47
N TYR A 41 -11.70 1.52 7.18
CA TYR A 41 -12.72 2.54 7.37
C TYR A 41 -13.97 1.97 8.02
N ILE A 42 -14.58 2.73 8.90
CA ILE A 42 -15.91 2.41 9.46
C ILE A 42 -16.96 2.59 8.35
N ARG A 43 -17.74 1.56 8.09
CA ARG A 43 -18.79 1.55 7.05
C ARG A 43 -20.13 1.17 7.64
N TYR A 44 -21.16 1.82 7.14
CA TYR A 44 -22.54 1.49 7.42
C TYR A 44 -23.23 1.01 6.14
N SER A 45 -24.04 -0.05 6.25
CA SER A 45 -24.86 -0.53 5.15
C SER A 45 -26.32 -0.11 5.35
N TYR A 46 -26.95 0.27 4.27
CA TYR A 46 -28.38 0.57 4.25
C TYR A 46 -29.01 0.05 2.96
N HIS A 47 -30.31 -0.21 3.01
CA HIS A 47 -31.09 -0.63 1.84
C HIS A 47 -31.86 0.56 1.30
N LEU A 48 -31.70 0.83 -0.01
CA LEU A 48 -32.56 1.77 -0.72
C LEU A 48 -33.81 1.01 -1.15
N TYR A 49 -34.96 1.36 -0.59
CA TYR A 49 -36.30 0.78 -0.88
C TYR A 49 -36.41 -0.75 -0.64
N LYS A 50 -37.59 -1.30 -0.86
CA LYS A 50 -38.01 -2.68 -0.55
C LYS A 50 -37.14 -3.82 -1.14
N ASN A 51 -36.19 -3.50 -1.98
CA ASN A 51 -35.44 -4.51 -2.69
C ASN A 51 -34.14 -4.86 -1.92
N LYS A 52 -34.08 -6.06 -1.32
CA LYS A 52 -32.90 -6.59 -0.61
C LYS A 52 -31.62 -6.62 -1.47
N ARG A 53 -31.75 -6.61 -2.80
CA ARG A 53 -30.62 -6.59 -3.74
C ARG A 53 -29.91 -5.23 -3.83
N ASN A 54 -30.60 -4.14 -3.45
CA ASN A 54 -30.06 -2.77 -3.51
C ASN A 54 -29.39 -2.34 -2.17
N ARG A 55 -28.52 -3.18 -1.65
CA ARG A 55 -27.72 -2.81 -0.48
C ARG A 55 -26.62 -1.85 -0.90
N LYS A 56 -26.62 -0.65 -0.35
CA LYS A 56 -25.52 0.33 -0.47
C LYS A 56 -24.73 0.43 0.82
N SER A 57 -23.46 0.75 0.71
CA SER A 57 -22.62 1.03 1.87
C SER A 57 -22.02 2.43 1.74
N ILE A 58 -21.95 3.11 2.86
CA ILE A 58 -21.35 4.44 2.96
C ILE A 58 -20.37 4.46 4.12
N THR A 59 -19.26 5.19 3.97
CA THR A 59 -18.26 5.34 5.03
C THR A 59 -18.70 6.38 6.05
N ALA A 60 -18.34 6.17 7.33
CA ALA A 60 -18.70 7.08 8.42
C ALA A 60 -18.19 8.51 8.17
N HIS A 61 -16.92 8.66 7.76
CA HIS A 61 -16.36 9.97 7.47
C HIS A 61 -17.15 10.72 6.39
N ARG A 62 -17.66 10.01 5.36
CA ARG A 62 -18.46 10.65 4.31
C ARG A 62 -19.82 11.11 4.83
N ILE A 63 -20.46 10.34 5.70
CA ILE A 63 -21.73 10.76 6.32
C ILE A 63 -21.51 12.02 7.16
N VAL A 64 -20.44 12.03 8.00
CA VAL A 64 -20.13 13.19 8.85
C VAL A 64 -19.78 14.41 8.02
N ALA A 65 -18.86 14.28 7.06
CA ALA A 65 -18.46 15.40 6.23
C ALA A 65 -19.63 15.99 5.45
N THR A 66 -20.48 15.15 4.86
CA THR A 66 -21.67 15.63 4.13
C THR A 66 -22.68 16.33 5.05
N ALA A 67 -22.79 15.92 6.31
CA ALA A 67 -23.76 16.50 7.24
C ALA A 67 -23.28 17.79 7.91
N PHE A 68 -21.97 17.95 8.13
CA PHE A 68 -21.45 18.99 9.01
C PHE A 68 -20.39 19.90 8.38
N ILE A 69 -19.77 19.52 7.27
CA ILE A 69 -18.65 20.28 6.69
C ILE A 69 -19.08 20.83 5.32
N PRO A 70 -19.17 22.16 5.15
CA PRO A 70 -19.42 22.78 3.85
C PRO A 70 -18.37 22.38 2.81
N ASN A 71 -18.82 22.13 1.56
CA ASN A 71 -17.93 21.79 0.43
C ASN A 71 -18.15 22.72 -0.77
N PRO A 72 -17.82 24.01 -0.66
CA PRO A 72 -18.09 24.98 -1.71
C PRO A 72 -17.32 24.68 -3.01
N ASN A 73 -16.15 24.04 -2.89
CA ASN A 73 -15.29 23.67 -4.03
C ASN A 73 -15.65 22.32 -4.66
N ASN A 74 -16.67 21.63 -4.19
CA ASN A 74 -17.07 20.30 -4.65
C ASN A 74 -15.94 19.28 -4.69
N TYR A 75 -15.07 19.29 -3.68
CA TYR A 75 -14.00 18.32 -3.57
C TYR A 75 -14.54 16.89 -3.42
N PRO A 76 -13.99 15.91 -4.15
CA PRO A 76 -14.53 14.54 -4.19
C PRO A 76 -14.13 13.70 -2.97
N ASP A 77 -13.00 14.00 -2.36
CA ASP A 77 -12.39 13.19 -1.32
C ASP A 77 -12.48 13.83 0.06
N ILE A 78 -12.28 12.99 1.09
CA ILE A 78 -12.22 13.41 2.48
C ILE A 78 -10.93 12.89 3.08
N ASP A 79 -10.19 13.78 3.73
CA ASP A 79 -8.94 13.48 4.41
C ASP A 79 -9.16 13.48 5.93
N HIS A 80 -8.49 12.53 6.63
CA HIS A 80 -8.37 12.53 8.08
C HIS A 80 -7.11 13.30 8.46
N ILE A 81 -7.26 14.45 9.10
CA ILE A 81 -6.17 15.38 9.41
C ILE A 81 -5.07 14.68 10.22
N ASP A 82 -5.45 13.83 11.19
CA ASP A 82 -4.53 13.02 12.00
C ASP A 82 -4.03 11.73 11.32
N GLY A 83 -4.46 11.47 10.08
CA GLY A 83 -4.15 10.25 9.33
C GLY A 83 -4.75 8.97 9.91
N ASN A 84 -5.63 9.04 10.93
CA ASN A 84 -6.32 7.89 11.50
C ASN A 84 -7.70 7.70 10.87
N PRO A 85 -7.92 6.68 10.03
CA PRO A 85 -9.17 6.47 9.31
C PRO A 85 -10.35 6.02 10.20
N LEU A 86 -10.12 5.76 11.47
CA LEU A 86 -11.14 5.40 12.45
C LEU A 86 -11.65 6.61 13.23
N ASN A 87 -10.92 7.72 13.23
CA ASN A 87 -11.31 8.95 13.90
C ASN A 87 -12.19 9.82 12.99
N ASN A 88 -13.49 9.56 13.02
CA ASN A 88 -14.48 10.26 12.18
C ASN A 88 -15.10 11.49 12.87
N ASN A 89 -14.39 12.09 13.83
CA ASN A 89 -14.80 13.35 14.44
C ASN A 89 -14.82 14.47 13.36
N VAL A 90 -15.84 15.33 13.37
CA VAL A 90 -16.00 16.43 12.42
C VAL A 90 -14.76 17.35 12.37
N HIS A 91 -14.12 17.63 13.51
CA HIS A 91 -12.91 18.46 13.60
C HIS A 91 -11.66 17.79 13.01
N ASN A 92 -11.71 16.46 12.78
CA ASN A 92 -10.63 15.70 12.19
C ASN A 92 -10.81 15.46 10.68
N LEU A 93 -11.90 15.92 10.10
CA LEU A 93 -12.25 15.69 8.70
C LEU A 93 -12.18 16.99 7.90
N ARG A 94 -11.72 16.89 6.66
CA ARG A 94 -11.80 17.99 5.69
C ARG A 94 -12.05 17.45 4.30
N TRP A 95 -12.79 18.20 3.49
CA TRP A 95 -12.90 17.96 2.06
C TRP A 95 -11.57 18.27 1.38
N CYS A 96 -11.16 17.44 0.44
CA CYS A 96 -9.90 17.60 -0.29
C CYS A 96 -9.99 17.03 -1.70
N ASN A 97 -9.03 17.42 -2.53
CA ASN A 97 -8.71 16.72 -3.76
C ASN A 97 -7.53 15.75 -3.53
N GLN A 98 -7.19 14.97 -4.55
CA GLN A 98 -6.12 13.99 -4.48
C GLN A 98 -4.76 14.60 -4.10
N VAL A 99 -4.45 15.79 -4.64
CA VAL A 99 -3.17 16.47 -4.36
C VAL A 99 -3.09 16.89 -2.90
N MET A 100 -4.15 17.48 -2.35
CA MET A 100 -4.22 17.88 -0.94
C MET A 100 -4.10 16.66 -0.01
N ASN A 101 -4.76 15.56 -0.33
CA ASN A 101 -4.71 14.32 0.44
C ASN A 101 -3.28 13.72 0.46
N MET A 102 -2.61 13.68 -0.69
CA MET A 102 -1.23 13.23 -0.78
C MET A 102 -0.23 14.14 -0.05
N ASN A 103 -0.52 15.43 0.03
CA ASN A 103 0.32 16.43 0.71
C ASN A 103 0.08 16.51 2.22
N ASN A 104 -0.86 15.75 2.79
CA ASN A 104 -1.00 15.65 4.24
C ASN A 104 0.34 15.19 4.86
N PRO A 105 0.94 15.96 5.81
CA PRO A 105 2.27 15.69 6.35
C PRO A 105 2.39 14.28 6.97
N ILE A 106 1.33 13.82 7.64
CA ILE A 106 1.30 12.49 8.27
C ILE A 106 1.28 11.40 7.20
N THR A 107 0.49 11.58 6.14
CA THR A 107 0.44 10.65 4.99
C THR A 107 1.79 10.62 4.28
N ARG A 108 2.42 11.77 4.03
CA ARG A 108 3.76 11.85 3.42
C ARG A 108 4.82 11.15 4.27
N LYS A 109 4.85 11.42 5.58
CA LYS A 109 5.80 10.76 6.51
C LYS A 109 5.62 9.24 6.51
N ARG A 110 4.39 8.75 6.56
CA ARG A 110 4.09 7.31 6.52
C ARG A 110 4.50 6.66 5.19
N LEU A 111 4.24 7.32 4.07
CA LEU A 111 4.64 6.84 2.75
C LEU A 111 6.17 6.84 2.59
N SER A 112 6.86 7.87 3.08
CA SER A 112 8.32 7.92 3.11
C SER A 112 8.89 6.75 3.92
N ASN A 113 8.44 6.58 5.16
CA ASN A 113 8.91 5.51 6.04
C ASN A 113 8.63 4.10 5.46
N SER A 114 7.51 3.93 4.74
CA SER A 114 7.18 2.64 4.13
C SER A 114 8.08 2.28 2.93
N LYS A 115 8.72 3.27 2.31
CA LYS A 115 9.66 3.09 1.18
C LYS A 115 11.11 3.03 1.62
N THR A 116 11.43 3.66 2.75
CA THR A 116 12.79 3.71 3.29
C THR A 116 13.21 2.33 3.78
N GLY A 117 14.37 1.85 3.34
CA GLY A 117 14.94 0.56 3.75
C GLY A 117 14.31 -0.68 3.12
N LYS A 118 13.26 -0.56 2.30
CA LYS A 118 12.72 -1.70 1.55
C LYS A 118 13.47 -1.85 0.23
N LEU A 119 14.20 -2.95 0.10
CA LEU A 119 14.71 -3.42 -1.18
C LEU A 119 13.52 -3.64 -2.12
N ASN A 120 13.58 -3.05 -3.30
CA ASN A 120 12.60 -3.36 -4.36
C ASN A 120 12.98 -4.71 -4.98
N THR A 121 12.63 -5.80 -4.30
CA THR A 121 13.00 -7.17 -4.68
C THR A 121 12.55 -7.56 -6.08
N LYS A 122 11.49 -6.91 -6.63
CA LYS A 122 11.04 -7.13 -8.01
C LYS A 122 11.96 -6.51 -9.08
N LYS A 123 12.84 -5.57 -8.71
CA LYS A 123 13.76 -4.88 -9.61
C LYS A 123 15.22 -4.92 -9.15
N SER A 124 15.51 -5.41 -7.94
CA SER A 124 16.87 -5.54 -7.45
C SER A 124 17.48 -6.83 -8.01
N MET A 125 18.53 -6.68 -8.79
CA MET A 125 19.33 -7.81 -9.27
C MET A 125 20.58 -7.87 -8.39
N PRO A 126 20.78 -8.96 -7.63
CA PRO A 126 22.01 -9.16 -6.86
C PRO A 126 23.22 -9.21 -7.79
N VAL A 127 24.33 -8.64 -7.32
CA VAL A 127 25.58 -8.61 -8.08
C VAL A 127 26.74 -9.11 -7.25
N VAL A 128 27.71 -9.71 -7.90
CA VAL A 128 28.94 -10.25 -7.31
C VAL A 128 30.11 -9.42 -7.81
N ARG A 129 30.95 -9.01 -6.89
CA ARG A 129 32.26 -8.41 -7.14
C ARG A 129 33.35 -9.48 -6.95
N ILE A 130 34.23 -9.58 -7.89
CA ILE A 130 35.44 -10.44 -7.80
C ILE A 130 36.67 -9.53 -7.91
N GLY A 131 37.40 -9.42 -6.80
CA GLY A 131 38.62 -8.64 -6.74
C GLY A 131 39.78 -9.33 -7.45
N ASN A 132 40.85 -8.59 -7.77
CA ASN A 132 42.11 -9.17 -8.31
C ASN A 132 42.82 -10.05 -7.31
N ASP A 133 42.52 -9.87 -6.01
CA ASP A 133 42.96 -10.69 -4.89
C ASP A 133 42.18 -12.00 -4.71
N GLY A 134 41.24 -12.25 -5.59
CA GLY A 134 40.34 -13.40 -5.52
C GLY A 134 39.21 -13.24 -4.50
N MET A 135 39.12 -12.13 -3.78
CA MET A 135 38.01 -11.89 -2.85
C MET A 135 36.69 -11.74 -3.59
N ILE A 136 35.69 -12.45 -3.12
CA ILE A 136 34.34 -12.43 -3.66
C ILE A 136 33.40 -11.75 -2.67
N GLU A 137 32.73 -10.74 -3.13
CA GLU A 137 31.75 -9.97 -2.33
C GLU A 137 30.41 -9.91 -3.04
N THR A 138 29.32 -10.18 -2.33
CA THR A 138 27.97 -10.21 -2.90
C THR A 138 27.16 -9.03 -2.37
N PHE A 139 26.53 -8.31 -3.27
CA PHE A 139 25.61 -7.21 -2.95
C PHE A 139 24.19 -7.59 -3.34
N PRO A 140 23.18 -7.35 -2.47
CA PRO A 140 21.80 -7.70 -2.75
C PRO A 140 21.18 -6.86 -3.88
N SER A 141 21.87 -5.80 -4.31
CA SER A 141 21.49 -4.99 -5.47
C SER A 141 22.65 -4.13 -5.96
N VAL A 142 22.61 -3.70 -7.23
CA VAL A 142 23.54 -2.70 -7.78
C VAL A 142 23.48 -1.38 -6.99
N MET A 143 22.31 -1.03 -6.44
CA MET A 143 22.16 0.18 -5.62
C MET A 143 22.88 0.07 -4.27
N GLU A 144 22.93 -1.13 -3.69
CA GLU A 144 23.70 -1.35 -2.45
C GLU A 144 25.21 -1.26 -2.70
N ALA A 145 25.68 -1.82 -3.81
CA ALA A 145 27.06 -1.63 -4.24
C ALA A 145 27.38 -0.14 -4.49
N TYR A 146 26.43 0.63 -5.02
CA TYR A 146 26.58 2.09 -5.18
C TYR A 146 26.72 2.81 -3.83
N ARG A 147 25.94 2.45 -2.83
CA ARG A 147 26.05 2.99 -1.46
C ARG A 147 27.42 2.69 -0.82
N ASN A 148 28.03 1.60 -1.23
CA ASN A 148 29.39 1.21 -0.82
C ASN A 148 30.49 1.83 -1.71
N GLY A 149 30.18 2.90 -2.46
CA GLY A 149 31.15 3.72 -3.18
C GLY A 149 31.48 3.23 -4.60
N TYR A 150 30.74 2.28 -5.17
CA TYR A 150 30.94 1.84 -6.55
C TYR A 150 29.99 2.56 -7.51
N ASN A 151 30.39 2.78 -8.76
CA ASN A 151 29.55 3.48 -9.73
C ASN A 151 28.49 2.54 -10.32
N HIS A 152 27.22 2.89 -10.12
CA HIS A 152 26.05 2.12 -10.57
C HIS A 152 26.08 1.78 -12.07
N SER A 153 26.36 2.78 -12.93
CA SER A 153 26.37 2.60 -14.39
C SER A 153 27.50 1.72 -14.85
N SER A 154 28.68 1.81 -14.21
CA SER A 154 29.85 1.00 -14.53
C SER A 154 29.64 -0.46 -14.14
N ILE A 155 29.05 -0.73 -12.95
CA ILE A 155 28.68 -2.09 -12.55
C ILE A 155 27.74 -2.72 -13.57
N LEU A 156 26.67 -2.01 -13.98
CA LEU A 156 25.72 -2.53 -14.96
C LEU A 156 26.36 -2.78 -16.34
N LYS A 157 27.35 -1.95 -16.74
CA LYS A 157 28.11 -2.19 -17.97
C LYS A 157 28.95 -3.46 -17.87
N CYS A 158 29.58 -3.71 -16.73
CA CYS A 158 30.32 -4.95 -16.48
C CYS A 158 29.40 -6.17 -16.51
N CYS A 159 28.29 -6.15 -15.78
CA CYS A 159 27.32 -7.25 -15.75
C CYS A 159 26.69 -7.54 -17.14
N LYS A 160 26.64 -6.56 -18.02
CA LYS A 160 26.15 -6.70 -19.40
C LYS A 160 27.28 -6.91 -20.43
N HIS A 161 28.47 -7.26 -19.99
CA HIS A 161 29.65 -7.48 -20.83
C HIS A 161 30.06 -6.30 -21.74
N LYS A 162 29.65 -5.06 -21.39
CA LYS A 162 30.01 -3.83 -22.10
C LYS A 162 31.27 -3.17 -21.56
N MET A 163 31.79 -3.67 -20.45
CA MET A 163 33.01 -3.23 -19.79
C MET A 163 33.63 -4.44 -19.08
N HIS A 164 34.95 -4.58 -19.12
CA HIS A 164 35.62 -5.74 -18.52
C HIS A 164 35.71 -5.65 -16.99
N THR A 165 36.07 -4.49 -16.48
CA THR A 165 36.27 -4.28 -15.03
C THR A 165 35.82 -2.90 -14.60
N HIS A 166 35.48 -2.75 -13.30
CA HIS A 166 35.27 -1.46 -12.65
C HIS A 166 36.03 -1.43 -11.34
N LYS A 167 36.86 -0.40 -11.15
CA LYS A 167 37.82 -0.29 -10.02
C LYS A 167 38.69 -1.54 -9.85
N GLY A 168 39.23 -2.10 -10.93
CA GLY A 168 40.08 -3.30 -10.91
C GLY A 168 39.32 -4.61 -10.62
N CYS A 169 38.01 -4.60 -10.40
CA CYS A 169 37.23 -5.77 -10.07
C CYS A 169 36.31 -6.19 -11.22
N LYS A 170 36.09 -7.49 -11.35
CA LYS A 170 35.05 -8.04 -12.23
C LYS A 170 33.71 -7.98 -11.54
N TRP A 171 32.65 -7.71 -12.30
CA TRP A 171 31.30 -7.62 -11.82
C TRP A 171 30.37 -8.43 -12.69
N MET A 172 29.48 -9.21 -12.07
CA MET A 172 28.48 -9.99 -12.78
C MET A 172 27.20 -10.10 -11.94
N PHE A 173 26.09 -10.49 -12.54
CA PHE A 173 24.90 -10.84 -11.78
C PHE A 173 25.16 -12.12 -10.99
N LEU A 174 24.54 -12.24 -9.81
CA LEU A 174 24.68 -13.43 -8.97
C LEU A 174 24.26 -14.70 -9.71
N SER A 175 23.18 -14.64 -10.49
CA SER A 175 22.72 -15.74 -11.34
C SER A 175 23.78 -16.24 -12.31
N ASP A 176 24.54 -15.34 -12.92
CA ASP A 176 25.58 -15.69 -13.89
C ASP A 176 26.79 -16.31 -13.18
N TYR A 177 27.12 -15.80 -12.01
CA TYR A 177 28.17 -16.36 -11.14
C TYR A 177 27.84 -17.78 -10.69
N GLU A 178 26.63 -18.03 -10.21
CA GLU A 178 26.18 -19.37 -9.78
C GLU A 178 26.18 -20.35 -10.96
N ASN A 179 25.78 -19.93 -12.15
CA ASN A 179 25.83 -20.75 -13.36
C ASN A 179 27.28 -21.13 -13.77
N LEU A 180 28.23 -20.20 -13.61
CA LEU A 180 29.65 -20.47 -13.90
C LEU A 180 30.25 -21.47 -12.92
N THR A 181 29.95 -21.30 -11.61
CA THR A 181 30.47 -22.20 -10.57
C THR A 181 29.87 -23.58 -10.58
N SER A 182 28.61 -23.72 -11.00
CA SER A 182 27.96 -25.03 -11.14
C SER A 182 28.49 -25.80 -12.36
N LYS A 183 28.81 -25.13 -13.47
CA LYS A 183 29.44 -25.78 -14.64
C LYS A 183 30.84 -26.33 -14.31
N SER A 184 31.68 -25.56 -13.64
CA SER A 184 33.03 -26.03 -13.25
C SER A 184 33.02 -27.22 -12.27
N LYS A 185 31.94 -27.39 -11.47
CA LYS A 185 31.80 -28.58 -10.61
C LYS A 185 31.41 -29.84 -11.39
N ASN A 186 30.62 -29.69 -12.46
CA ASN A 186 30.20 -30.83 -13.27
C ASN A 186 31.33 -31.34 -14.19
N ASP A 187 32.23 -30.45 -14.65
CA ASP A 187 33.36 -30.84 -15.49
C ASP A 187 34.44 -31.63 -14.71
N ILE A 188 34.53 -31.40 -13.39
CA ILE A 188 35.50 -32.15 -12.53
C ILE A 188 34.97 -33.55 -12.21
N CYS A 189 33.66 -33.79 -12.25
CA CYS A 189 33.06 -35.09 -11.95
C CYS A 189 33.05 -36.05 -13.17
N GLN A 190 33.37 -35.58 -14.39
CA GLN A 190 33.42 -36.41 -15.60
C GLN A 190 34.81 -36.87 -16.00
N THR A 191 35.86 -36.51 -15.25
CA THR A 191 37.24 -36.91 -15.53
C THR A 191 37.80 -37.94 -14.53
N SER A 192 36.94 -38.63 -13.78
CA SER A 192 37.29 -39.65 -12.79
C SER A 192 36.66 -41.01 -13.15
N ASP A 193 36.86 -41.47 -14.39
CA ASP A 193 36.63 -42.84 -14.84
C ASP A 193 37.83 -43.33 -15.62
#